data_b904b00b8a82bb10e492214587d966d5
#
_entry.id   b904b00b8a82bb10e492214587d966d5
#
_cell.length_a   1.000
_cell.length_b   1.000
_cell.length_c   1.000
_cell.angle_alpha   90.00
_cell.angle_beta   90.00
_cell.angle_gamma   90.00
#
_symmetry.space_group_name_H-M   'P 1'
#
loop_
_entity.id
_entity.type
_entity.pdbx_description
1 polymer ?
#
loop_
_entity_poly.entity_id
_entity_poly.type
_entity_poly.pdbx_seq_one_letter_code
_entity_poly.pdbx_strand_id
1 'polypeptide(L)'
;MKVLMLDNYDSFTYNIVQYLGELGADVTVVRNDEMPLADLVALVAAQGIERIVISPGPCSPAEAGIAVATIQHFAGQLPVL
;
A
#
# COMPACT_ATOMS: atom_id res chain seq x y z
N MET A 1 6.31 12.43 -6.24
CA MET A 1 5.47 11.97 -5.11
C MET A 1 5.75 10.51 -4.84
N LYS A 2 5.96 10.16 -3.59
CA LYS A 2 6.25 8.78 -3.20
C LYS A 2 4.98 8.10 -2.71
N VAL A 3 4.64 6.99 -3.33
CA VAL A 3 3.40 6.26 -3.08
C VAL A 3 3.72 4.82 -2.68
N LEU A 4 3.07 4.34 -1.64
CA LEU A 4 3.11 2.93 -1.26
C LEU A 4 1.85 2.26 -1.82
N MET A 5 2.05 1.20 -2.59
CA MET A 5 0.96 0.34 -3.06
C MET A 5 0.94 -0.93 -2.23
N LEU A 6 -0.12 -1.12 -1.45
CA LEU A 6 -0.34 -2.38 -0.73
C LEU A 6 -1.09 -3.33 -1.66
N ASP A 7 -0.40 -4.38 -2.09
CA ASP A 7 -0.91 -5.32 -3.07
C ASP A 7 -1.62 -6.49 -2.38
N ASN A 8 -2.91 -6.62 -2.63
CA ASN A 8 -3.73 -7.73 -2.16
C ASN A 8 -3.85 -8.85 -3.19
N TYR A 9 -2.80 -9.05 -4.02
CA TYR A 9 -2.76 -10.08 -5.06
C TYR A 9 -3.83 -9.88 -6.15
N ASP A 10 -4.13 -8.61 -6.45
CA ASP A 10 -5.04 -8.26 -7.52
C ASP A 10 -4.27 -8.22 -8.85
N SER A 11 -4.83 -8.82 -9.89
CA SER A 11 -4.25 -8.77 -11.23
C SER A 11 -4.16 -7.35 -11.78
N PHE A 12 -4.96 -6.42 -11.29
CA PHE A 12 -4.92 -5.02 -11.72
C PHE A 12 -3.87 -4.18 -11.03
N THR A 13 -3.22 -4.70 -9.98
CA THR A 13 -2.21 -3.94 -9.23
C THR A 13 -1.12 -3.42 -10.16
N TYR A 14 -0.63 -4.25 -11.05
CA TYR A 14 0.43 -3.88 -11.97
C TYR A 14 0.01 -2.72 -12.87
N ASN A 15 -1.22 -2.75 -13.38
CA ASN A 15 -1.74 -1.67 -14.21
C ASN A 15 -1.86 -0.35 -13.44
N ILE A 16 -2.26 -0.42 -12.18
CA ILE A 16 -2.35 0.76 -11.32
C ILE A 16 -0.96 1.34 -11.08
N VAL A 17 0.03 0.49 -10.79
CA VAL A 17 1.41 0.92 -10.59
C VAL A 17 1.94 1.60 -11.85
N GLN A 18 1.70 1.03 -13.00
CA GLN A 18 2.14 1.60 -14.27
C GLN A 18 1.49 2.96 -14.52
N TYR A 19 0.20 3.06 -14.28
CA TYR A 19 -0.54 4.31 -14.44
C TYR A 19 0.01 5.41 -13.52
N LEU A 20 0.24 5.08 -12.25
CA LEU A 20 0.80 6.04 -11.29
C LEU A 20 2.21 6.46 -11.70
N GLY A 21 3.01 5.55 -12.22
CA GLY A 21 4.34 5.85 -12.74
C GLY A 21 4.29 6.83 -13.90
N GLU A 22 3.32 6.69 -14.79
CA GLU A 22 3.11 7.61 -15.91
C GLU A 22 2.75 9.02 -15.42
N LEU A 23 2.10 9.13 -14.28
CA LEU A 23 1.78 10.42 -13.65
C LEU A 23 2.96 11.01 -12.87
N GLY A 24 4.11 10.36 -12.90
CA GLY A 24 5.30 10.84 -12.22
C GLY A 24 5.45 10.40 -10.77
N ALA A 25 4.63 9.46 -10.32
CA ALA A 25 4.73 8.93 -8.96
C ALA A 25 5.86 7.90 -8.85
N ASP A 26 6.56 7.92 -7.72
CA ASP A 26 7.54 6.90 -7.36
C ASP A 26 6.84 5.87 -6.49
N VAL A 27 6.54 4.70 -7.05
CA VAL A 27 5.69 3.70 -6.43
C VAL A 27 6.51 2.56 -5.85
N THR A 28 6.32 2.30 -4.57
CA THR A 28 6.86 1.11 -3.90
C THR A 28 5.72 0.13 -3.69
N VAL A 29 5.88 -1.11 -4.15
CA VAL A 29 4.87 -2.15 -4.02
C VAL A 29 5.23 -3.08 -2.89
N VAL A 30 4.29 -3.29 -1.97
CA VAL A 30 4.43 -4.25 -0.87
C VAL A 30 3.20 -5.15 -0.88
N ARG A 31 3.41 -6.45 -0.86
CA ARG A 31 2.32 -7.41 -0.78
C ARG A 31 1.78 -7.49 0.65
N ASN A 32 0.50 -7.83 0.77
CA ASN A 32 -0.18 -7.84 2.05
C ASN A 32 0.38 -8.85 3.07
N ASP A 33 1.12 -9.85 2.61
CA ASP A 33 1.75 -10.87 3.44
C ASP A 33 3.28 -10.77 3.49
N GLU A 34 3.84 -9.71 2.91
CA GLU A 34 5.29 -9.58 2.78
C GLU A 34 5.95 -9.18 4.10
N MET A 35 5.28 -8.37 4.90
CA MET A 35 5.82 -7.90 6.18
C MET A 35 4.70 -7.54 7.15
N PRO A 36 4.96 -7.57 8.46
CA PRO A 36 3.99 -7.12 9.45
C PRO A 36 3.82 -5.60 9.42
N LEU A 37 2.73 -5.12 10.03
CA LEU A 37 2.41 -3.70 10.07
C LEU A 37 3.56 -2.86 10.64
N ALA A 38 4.24 -3.33 11.66
CA ALA A 38 5.35 -2.58 12.27
C ALA A 38 6.46 -2.28 11.25
N ASP A 39 6.79 -3.26 10.41
CA ASP A 39 7.80 -3.08 9.36
C ASP A 39 7.30 -2.16 8.27
N LEU A 40 6.01 -2.23 7.94
CA LEU A 40 5.39 -1.35 6.96
C LEU A 40 5.44 0.10 7.43
N VAL A 41 5.14 0.35 8.69
CA VAL A 41 5.22 1.69 9.29
C VAL A 41 6.65 2.22 9.21
N ALA A 42 7.64 1.39 9.52
CA ALA A 42 9.05 1.77 9.43
C ALA A 42 9.45 2.10 7.99
N LEU A 43 8.96 1.32 7.02
CA LEU A 43 9.25 1.55 5.61
C LEU A 43 8.67 2.89 5.14
N VAL A 44 7.44 3.20 5.54
CA VAL A 44 6.79 4.46 5.18
C VAL A 44 7.61 5.64 5.70
N ALA A 45 8.07 5.57 6.94
CA ALA A 45 8.89 6.62 7.53
C ALA A 45 10.25 6.73 6.84
N ALA A 46 10.91 5.59 6.59
CA ALA A 46 12.25 5.56 6.02
C ALA A 46 12.29 6.10 4.59
N GLN A 47 11.26 5.83 3.80
CA GLN A 47 11.23 6.24 2.40
C GLN A 47 10.48 7.55 2.15
N GLY A 48 9.89 8.14 3.17
CA GLY A 48 9.14 9.38 3.01
C GLY A 48 7.89 9.22 2.16
N ILE A 49 7.18 8.10 2.33
CA ILE A 49 5.94 7.83 1.60
C ILE A 49 4.90 8.90 1.93
N GLU A 50 4.28 9.44 0.90
CA GLU A 50 3.33 10.54 1.03
C GLU A 50 1.87 10.09 0.92
N ARG A 51 1.61 8.98 0.23
CA ARG A 51 0.29 8.44 0.01
C ARG A 51 0.33 6.92 0.02
N ILE A 52 -0.78 6.30 0.40
CA ILE A 52 -0.93 4.85 0.39
C ILE A 52 -2.11 4.49 -0.49
N VAL A 53 -1.90 3.56 -1.40
CA VAL A 53 -2.95 2.99 -2.24
C VAL A 53 -3.07 1.51 -1.91
N ILE A 54 -4.28 1.05 -1.67
CA ILE A 54 -4.54 -0.36 -1.37
C ILE A 54 -5.30 -0.94 -2.56
N SER A 55 -4.69 -1.94 -3.21
CA SER A 55 -5.35 -2.58 -4.34
C SER A 55 -6.51 -3.46 -3.83
N PRO A 56 -7.62 -3.51 -4.57
CA PRO A 56 -8.65 -4.50 -4.28
C PRO A 56 -8.12 -5.89 -4.58
N GLY A 57 -8.77 -6.92 -4.05
CA GLY A 57 -8.37 -8.27 -4.37
C GLY A 57 -9.09 -9.29 -3.52
N PRO A 58 -9.14 -10.54 -3.99
CA PRO A 58 -9.72 -11.63 -3.23
C PRO A 58 -8.76 -12.02 -2.12
N CYS A 59 -8.91 -11.43 -0.95
CA CYS A 59 -8.07 -11.78 0.17
C CYS A 59 -8.86 -12.55 1.23
N SER A 60 -8.17 -13.45 1.94
CA SER A 60 -8.75 -14.13 3.09
C SER A 60 -8.94 -13.13 4.23
N PRO A 61 -9.75 -13.44 5.26
CA PRO A 61 -9.88 -12.57 6.42
C PRO A 61 -8.54 -12.22 7.07
N ALA A 62 -7.58 -13.14 7.07
CA ALA A 62 -6.25 -12.88 7.63
C ALA A 62 -5.47 -11.85 6.80
N GLU A 63 -5.58 -11.92 5.47
CA GLU A 63 -4.93 -10.97 4.58
C GLU A 63 -5.61 -9.61 4.63
N ALA A 64 -6.95 -9.59 4.71
CA ALA A 64 -7.70 -8.36 4.86
C ALA A 64 -7.33 -7.64 6.16
N GLY A 65 -6.90 -8.38 7.18
CA GLY A 65 -6.51 -7.83 8.48
C GLY A 65 -5.40 -6.80 8.40
N ILE A 66 -4.36 -7.06 7.59
CA ILE A 66 -3.26 -6.09 7.46
C ILE A 66 -3.70 -4.85 6.70
N ALA A 67 -4.57 -5.00 5.70
CA ALA A 67 -5.10 -3.84 4.98
C ALA A 67 -5.92 -2.96 5.92
N VAL A 68 -6.79 -3.54 6.75
CA VAL A 68 -7.58 -2.80 7.74
C VAL A 68 -6.67 -2.12 8.76
N ALA A 69 -5.67 -2.84 9.26
CA ALA A 69 -4.71 -2.29 10.24
C ALA A 69 -3.94 -1.11 9.64
N THR A 70 -3.55 -1.20 8.37
CA THR A 70 -2.87 -0.12 7.67
C THR A 70 -3.76 1.12 7.55
N ILE A 71 -5.01 0.94 7.17
CA ILE A 71 -5.97 2.03 7.07
C ILE A 71 -6.14 2.71 8.43
N GLN A 72 -6.32 1.91 9.48
CA GLN A 72 -6.52 2.45 10.83
C GLN A 72 -5.30 3.19 11.34
N HIS A 73 -4.11 2.67 11.08
CA HIS A 73 -2.87 3.30 11.54
C HIS A 73 -2.62 4.64 10.86
N PHE A 74 -2.82 4.71 9.57
CA PHE A 74 -2.49 5.91 8.79
C PHE A 74 -3.65 6.89 8.61
N ALA A 75 -4.84 6.55 9.08
CA ALA A 75 -5.99 7.45 9.01
C ALA A 75 -5.66 8.78 9.71
N GLY A 76 -5.83 9.88 9.00
CA GLY A 76 -5.50 11.20 9.51
C GLY A 76 -4.02 11.58 9.43
N GLN A 77 -3.15 10.66 9.04
CA GLN A 77 -1.71 10.95 8.86
C GLN A 77 -1.36 11.09 7.39
N LEU A 78 -1.79 10.13 6.57
CA LEU A 78 -1.56 10.12 5.13
C LEU A 78 -2.87 9.80 4.40
N PRO A 79 -3.06 10.34 3.18
CA PRO A 79 -4.15 9.89 2.34
C PRO A 79 -4.02 8.40 2.02
N VAL A 80 -5.12 7.66 2.21
CA VAL A 80 -5.22 6.23 1.92
C VAL A 80 -6.36 6.03 0.94
N LEU A 81 -6.07 5.38 -0.18
CA LEU A 81 -7.05 5.17 -1.24
C LEU A 81 -7.36 3.70 -1.45
#